data_fc0888c5bcd589bf74f75bb7777392c2
#
_entry.id   fc0888c5bcd589bf74f75bb7777392c2
#
_cell.length_a   1.000
_cell.length_b   1.000
_cell.length_c   1.000
_cell.angle_alpha   90.00
_cell.angle_beta   90.00
_cell.angle_gamma   90.00
#
_symmetry.space_group_name_H-M   'P 1'
#
loop_
_entity.id
_entity.type
_entity.pdbx_description
1 polymer ?
#
loop_
_entity_poly.entity_id
_entity_poly.type
_entity_poly.pdbx_seq_one_letter_code
_entity_poly.pdbx_strand_id
1 'polypeptide(L)'
;MDHGDPRLAPFSKFLCEMGVTYINQFMAQSGQVLDGNRNVEMDELWSVHSYEGDYNPIHDHGTKTIMGISCTTWTKVPPQIVQGPRPGSQEYGLYNASGESDGCLCFNYGQSSTWDRERLKPTQNVVVRPQVGRLYMFPSWMQHMVYPFHGEGERRTVAANINCFPVEGSQDGNKH
;
A
#
# COMPACT_ATOMS: atom_id res chain seq x y z
N MET A 1 -15.77 -4.46 4.28
CA MET A 1 -15.99 -5.40 5.40
C MET A 1 -16.32 -4.58 6.63
N ASP A 2 -17.12 -5.12 7.53
CA ASP A 2 -17.33 -4.46 8.83
C ASP A 2 -16.16 -4.81 9.74
N HIS A 3 -15.28 -3.85 10.02
CA HIS A 3 -14.12 -4.06 10.89
C HIS A 3 -14.53 -4.29 12.36
N GLY A 4 -15.79 -4.01 12.73
CA GLY A 4 -16.39 -4.37 14.01
C GLY A 4 -16.87 -5.82 14.10
N ASP A 5 -16.80 -6.59 13.01
CA ASP A 5 -17.16 -8.02 13.04
C ASP A 5 -16.18 -8.78 13.95
N PRO A 6 -16.68 -9.49 15.00
CA PRO A 6 -15.82 -10.22 15.92
C PRO A 6 -14.91 -11.26 15.25
N ARG A 7 -15.30 -11.78 14.09
CA ARG A 7 -14.50 -12.74 13.31
C ARG A 7 -13.25 -12.09 12.72
N LEU A 8 -13.28 -10.79 12.48
CA LEU A 8 -12.16 -10.00 11.94
C LEU A 8 -11.29 -9.35 13.03
N ALA A 9 -11.74 -9.36 14.28
CA ALA A 9 -11.02 -8.72 15.38
C ALA A 9 -9.56 -9.18 15.54
N PRO A 10 -9.21 -10.48 15.42
CA PRO A 10 -7.80 -10.90 15.48
C PRO A 10 -6.95 -10.33 14.35
N PHE A 11 -7.53 -10.24 13.14
CA PHE A 11 -6.83 -9.68 11.99
C PHE A 11 -6.67 -8.16 12.09
N SER A 12 -7.69 -7.43 12.52
CA SER A 12 -7.61 -6.00 12.79
C SER A 12 -6.57 -5.68 13.86
N LYS A 13 -6.54 -6.44 14.93
CA LYS A 13 -5.53 -6.31 15.98
C LYS A 13 -4.12 -6.54 15.44
N PHE A 14 -3.90 -7.61 14.68
CA PHE A 14 -2.61 -7.89 14.04
C PHE A 14 -2.16 -6.73 13.15
N LEU A 15 -3.04 -6.17 12.33
CA LEU A 15 -2.70 -5.04 11.46
C LEU A 15 -2.32 -3.79 12.26
N CYS A 16 -3.03 -3.50 13.35
CA CYS A 16 -2.68 -2.40 14.25
C CYS A 16 -1.31 -2.60 14.91
N GLU A 17 -0.99 -3.81 15.37
CA GLU A 17 0.34 -4.15 15.94
C GLU A 17 1.46 -3.99 14.92
N MET A 18 1.20 -4.39 13.66
CA MET A 18 2.12 -4.16 12.56
C MET A 18 2.26 -2.67 12.24
N GLY A 19 1.18 -1.89 12.35
CA GLY A 19 1.21 -0.43 12.20
C GLY A 19 2.13 0.23 13.22
N VAL A 20 2.05 -0.16 14.49
CA VAL A 20 2.98 0.31 15.52
C VAL A 20 4.43 -0.02 15.15
N THR A 21 4.67 -1.25 14.74
CA THR A 21 6.00 -1.70 14.31
C THR A 21 6.54 -0.87 13.14
N TYR A 22 5.69 -0.61 12.14
CA TYR A 22 6.03 0.21 10.98
C TYR A 22 6.43 1.63 11.38
N ILE A 23 5.62 2.30 12.22
CA ILE A 23 5.92 3.66 12.69
C ILE A 23 7.25 3.70 13.46
N ASN A 24 7.45 2.77 14.38
CA ASN A 24 8.68 2.71 15.17
C ASN A 24 9.92 2.50 14.29
N GLN A 25 9.85 1.64 13.31
CA GLN A 25 10.95 1.43 12.36
C GLN A 25 11.22 2.65 11.49
N PHE A 26 10.16 3.29 10.99
CA PHE A 26 10.29 4.52 10.19
C PHE A 26 10.96 5.64 10.98
N MET A 27 10.52 5.87 12.21
CA MET A 27 11.08 6.89 13.09
C MET A 27 12.54 6.60 13.44
N ALA A 28 12.86 5.34 13.75
CA ALA A 28 14.23 4.93 14.04
C ALA A 28 15.18 5.15 12.85
N GLN A 29 14.73 4.84 11.63
CA GLN A 29 15.51 5.10 10.41
C GLN A 29 15.71 6.59 10.13
N SER A 30 14.77 7.42 10.54
CA SER A 30 14.88 8.89 10.42
C SER A 30 15.69 9.53 11.55
N GLY A 31 16.27 8.76 12.46
CA GLY A 31 16.97 9.25 13.65
C GLY A 31 16.06 9.96 14.66
N GLN A 32 14.75 9.70 14.57
CA GLN A 32 13.74 10.28 15.45
C GLN A 32 13.25 9.24 16.43
N VAL A 33 12.86 9.69 17.60
CA VAL A 33 12.19 8.87 18.61
C VAL A 33 10.75 9.33 18.69
N LEU A 34 9.82 8.41 18.70
CA LEU A 34 8.43 8.71 18.95
C LEU A 34 8.28 9.09 20.42
N ASP A 35 8.12 10.38 20.70
CA ASP A 35 7.81 10.83 22.04
C ASP A 35 6.36 10.52 22.40
N GLY A 36 6.15 9.94 23.58
CA GLY A 36 4.85 9.63 24.12
C GLY A 36 4.22 8.34 23.61
N ASN A 37 3.17 7.94 24.29
CA ASN A 37 2.36 6.79 23.93
C ASN A 37 1.45 7.15 22.73
N ARG A 38 1.24 6.18 21.86
CA ARG A 38 0.34 6.32 20.71
C ARG A 38 -0.77 5.26 20.80
N ASN A 39 -1.97 5.69 20.47
CA ASN A 39 -3.09 4.81 20.24
C ASN A 39 -3.22 4.54 18.75
N VAL A 40 -3.17 3.29 18.35
CA VAL A 40 -3.29 2.86 16.96
C VAL A 40 -4.58 2.08 16.81
N GLU A 41 -5.45 2.54 15.94
CA GLU A 41 -6.76 1.95 15.72
C GLU A 41 -7.07 1.75 14.24
N MET A 42 -7.85 0.72 13.96
CA MET A 42 -8.40 0.47 12.64
C MET A 42 -9.42 1.55 12.29
N ASP A 43 -9.23 2.21 11.15
CA ASP A 43 -10.20 3.16 10.60
C ASP A 43 -11.15 2.45 9.63
N GLU A 44 -10.56 1.79 8.64
CA GLU A 44 -11.31 1.08 7.60
C GLU A 44 -10.66 -0.24 7.25
N LEU A 45 -11.49 -1.22 6.90
CA LEU A 45 -11.06 -2.52 6.39
C LEU A 45 -12.00 -2.94 5.26
N TRP A 46 -11.46 -3.21 4.06
CA TRP A 46 -12.27 -3.60 2.91
C TRP A 46 -11.58 -4.64 2.03
N SER A 47 -12.35 -5.23 1.11
CA SER A 47 -11.80 -6.11 0.07
C SER A 47 -12.06 -5.52 -1.32
N VAL A 48 -11.07 -5.69 -2.18
CA VAL A 48 -11.15 -5.32 -3.59
C VAL A 48 -11.10 -6.60 -4.41
N HIS A 49 -12.09 -6.78 -5.28
CA HIS A 49 -12.22 -7.91 -6.19
C HIS A 49 -12.02 -7.38 -7.61
N SER A 50 -10.94 -7.77 -8.24
CA SER A 50 -10.59 -7.31 -9.59
C SER A 50 -10.55 -8.48 -10.56
N TYR A 51 -11.05 -8.25 -11.75
CA TYR A 51 -11.09 -9.18 -12.87
C TYR A 51 -10.29 -8.64 -14.05
N GLU A 52 -10.27 -9.36 -15.15
CA GLU A 52 -9.56 -8.96 -16.36
C GLU A 52 -9.91 -7.53 -16.78
N GLY A 53 -8.91 -6.70 -17.01
CA GLY A 53 -9.06 -5.31 -17.41
C GLY A 53 -9.36 -4.32 -16.27
N ASP A 54 -9.74 -4.80 -15.09
CA ASP A 54 -9.95 -3.92 -13.94
C ASP A 54 -8.64 -3.31 -13.45
N TYR A 55 -8.64 -2.00 -13.28
CA TYR A 55 -7.50 -1.27 -12.73
C TYR A 55 -7.93 -0.32 -11.63
N ASN A 56 -7.01 0.05 -10.78
CA ASN A 56 -7.23 1.09 -9.79
C ASN A 56 -6.35 2.29 -10.17
N PRO A 57 -6.96 3.46 -10.52
CA PRO A 57 -6.18 4.64 -10.91
C PRO A 57 -5.29 5.12 -9.78
N ILE A 58 -4.35 6.00 -10.11
CA ILE A 58 -3.47 6.61 -9.11
C ILE A 58 -4.28 7.39 -8.09
N HIS A 59 -4.07 7.08 -6.82
CA HIS A 59 -4.76 7.67 -5.68
C HIS A 59 -3.90 7.55 -4.41
N ASP A 60 -4.33 8.20 -3.37
CA ASP A 60 -3.87 8.04 -2.00
C ASP A 60 -5.06 7.82 -1.06
N HIS A 61 -4.79 7.62 0.22
CA HIS A 61 -5.83 7.46 1.22
C HIS A 61 -5.78 8.59 2.24
N GLY A 62 -6.94 9.19 2.48
CA GLY A 62 -7.13 10.05 3.62
C GLY A 62 -7.17 9.23 4.92
N THR A 63 -6.56 9.74 5.97
CA THR A 63 -6.72 9.23 7.33
C THR A 63 -7.06 10.39 8.26
N LYS A 64 -7.60 10.06 9.44
CA LYS A 64 -7.97 11.07 10.45
C LYS A 64 -6.74 11.68 11.12
N THR A 65 -5.57 11.12 10.91
CA THR A 65 -4.34 11.54 11.56
C THR A 65 -3.20 11.74 10.57
N ILE A 66 -2.24 12.58 10.95
CA ILE A 66 -1.04 12.86 10.16
C ILE A 66 -0.18 11.59 9.97
N MET A 67 -0.17 10.70 10.95
CA MET A 67 0.56 9.42 10.92
C MET A 67 -0.31 8.25 10.41
N GLY A 68 -1.23 8.52 9.49
CA GLY A 68 -2.04 7.48 8.90
C GLY A 68 -1.22 6.48 8.09
N ILE A 69 -1.58 5.21 8.22
CA ILE A 69 -0.96 4.09 7.51
C ILE A 69 -2.03 3.39 6.69
N SER A 70 -1.70 3.09 5.44
CA SER A 70 -2.48 2.18 4.63
C SER A 70 -1.75 0.84 4.51
N CYS A 71 -2.50 -0.22 4.36
CA CYS A 71 -1.91 -1.53 4.10
C CYS A 71 -2.73 -2.33 3.10
N THR A 72 -2.07 -3.29 2.47
CA THR A 72 -2.68 -4.19 1.51
C THR A 72 -2.07 -5.58 1.59
N THR A 73 -2.90 -6.60 1.45
CA THR A 73 -2.49 -8.00 1.33
C THR A 73 -3.37 -8.72 0.31
N TRP A 74 -2.84 -9.75 -0.33
CA TRP A 74 -3.60 -10.53 -1.32
C TRP A 74 -4.06 -11.85 -0.72
N THR A 75 -5.34 -12.16 -0.91
CA THR A 75 -5.95 -13.43 -0.50
C THR A 75 -6.16 -14.37 -1.69
N LYS A 76 -6.11 -13.83 -2.92
CA LYS A 76 -6.21 -14.59 -4.16
C LYS A 76 -5.47 -13.86 -5.26
N VAL A 77 -4.64 -14.57 -6.01
CA VAL A 77 -3.89 -14.02 -7.15
C VAL A 77 -3.91 -15.04 -8.28
N PRO A 78 -4.38 -14.67 -9.48
CA PRO A 78 -4.32 -15.52 -10.65
C PRO A 78 -2.88 -15.90 -11.01
N PRO A 79 -2.63 -17.14 -11.47
CA PRO A 79 -1.27 -17.62 -11.73
C PRO A 79 -0.52 -16.81 -12.79
N GLN A 80 -1.20 -16.24 -13.78
CA GLN A 80 -0.58 -15.40 -14.80
C GLN A 80 0.00 -14.10 -14.23
N ILE A 81 -0.61 -13.55 -13.18
CA ILE A 81 -0.05 -12.38 -12.49
C ILE A 81 1.23 -12.78 -11.74
N VAL A 82 1.22 -13.92 -11.05
CA VAL A 82 2.39 -14.41 -10.30
C VAL A 82 3.57 -14.67 -11.22
N GLN A 83 3.33 -15.29 -12.37
CA GLN A 83 4.35 -15.62 -13.37
C GLN A 83 4.79 -14.41 -14.18
N GLY A 84 3.90 -13.41 -14.33
CA GLY A 84 4.05 -12.32 -15.26
C GLY A 84 3.84 -12.73 -16.72
N PRO A 85 3.67 -11.74 -17.61
CA PRO A 85 3.49 -12.02 -19.02
C PRO A 85 4.77 -12.57 -19.64
N ARG A 86 4.64 -13.48 -20.59
CA ARG A 86 5.80 -14.04 -21.31
C ARG A 86 6.42 -12.97 -22.20
N PRO A 87 7.76 -12.83 -22.18
CA PRO A 87 8.45 -11.97 -23.13
C PRO A 87 8.02 -12.26 -24.58
N GLY A 88 7.67 -11.22 -25.32
CA GLY A 88 7.20 -11.31 -26.70
C GLY A 88 5.72 -11.69 -26.88
N SER A 89 4.97 -11.93 -25.80
CA SER A 89 3.50 -12.05 -25.88
C SER A 89 2.84 -10.69 -26.10
N GLN A 90 1.57 -10.71 -26.48
CA GLN A 90 0.79 -9.47 -26.66
C GLN A 90 0.67 -8.69 -25.34
N GLU A 91 0.50 -9.37 -24.23
CA GLU A 91 0.37 -8.81 -22.89
C GLU A 91 1.70 -8.20 -22.39
N TYR A 92 2.82 -8.63 -22.93
CA TYR A 92 4.13 -8.05 -22.65
C TYR A 92 4.33 -6.70 -23.33
N GLY A 93 3.59 -6.44 -24.41
CA GLY A 93 3.65 -5.20 -25.16
C GLY A 93 2.93 -4.05 -24.46
N LEU A 94 3.60 -2.90 -24.32
CA LEU A 94 3.04 -1.73 -23.62
C LEU A 94 1.83 -1.09 -24.34
N TYR A 95 1.61 -1.39 -25.62
CA TYR A 95 0.50 -0.81 -26.37
C TYR A 95 -0.87 -1.44 -26.08
N ASN A 96 -0.89 -2.69 -25.65
CA ASN A 96 -2.12 -3.45 -25.43
C ASN A 96 -2.29 -3.92 -23.99
N ALA A 97 -1.27 -3.72 -23.17
CA ALA A 97 -1.24 -4.19 -21.79
C ALA A 97 -0.26 -3.37 -20.94
N SER A 98 -0.10 -3.75 -19.69
CA SER A 98 0.79 -3.09 -18.74
C SER A 98 2.23 -3.61 -18.79
N GLY A 99 2.56 -4.44 -19.77
CA GLY A 99 3.88 -5.06 -19.91
C GLY A 99 4.25 -5.88 -18.68
N GLU A 100 5.48 -5.78 -18.23
CA GLU A 100 5.96 -6.50 -17.03
C GLU A 100 5.20 -6.15 -15.76
N SER A 101 4.47 -5.03 -15.75
CA SER A 101 3.69 -4.57 -14.60
C SER A 101 2.27 -5.10 -14.56
N ASP A 102 1.89 -5.98 -15.49
CA ASP A 102 0.54 -6.51 -15.58
C ASP A 102 0.07 -7.12 -14.25
N GLY A 103 -1.07 -6.62 -13.73
CA GLY A 103 -1.63 -7.00 -12.44
C GLY A 103 -0.89 -6.52 -11.19
N CYS A 104 0.19 -5.75 -11.34
CA CYS A 104 1.02 -5.30 -10.23
C CYS A 104 0.45 -4.07 -9.51
N LEU A 105 0.82 -3.94 -8.25
CA LEU A 105 0.69 -2.70 -7.49
C LEU A 105 1.91 -1.81 -7.78
N CYS A 106 1.68 -0.53 -8.01
CA CYS A 106 2.73 0.44 -8.24
C CYS A 106 2.63 1.59 -7.24
N PHE A 107 3.68 1.83 -6.49
CA PHE A 107 3.84 3.01 -5.64
C PHE A 107 4.58 4.09 -6.40
N ASN A 108 4.05 5.32 -6.33
CA ASN A 108 4.66 6.50 -6.95
C ASN A 108 5.09 7.46 -5.84
N TYR A 109 6.38 7.80 -5.82
CA TYR A 109 6.95 8.66 -4.79
C TYR A 109 8.09 9.50 -5.35
N GLY A 110 8.45 10.51 -4.57
CA GLY A 110 9.53 11.41 -4.90
C GLY A 110 9.11 12.58 -5.81
N GLN A 111 9.96 13.56 -5.88
CA GLN A 111 9.82 14.73 -6.73
C GLN A 111 11.00 14.80 -7.68
N SER A 112 10.75 15.28 -8.90
CA SER A 112 11.84 15.62 -9.81
C SER A 112 12.66 16.75 -9.22
N SER A 113 13.96 16.53 -9.08
CA SER A 113 14.92 17.58 -8.75
C SER A 113 15.59 18.15 -10.00
N THR A 114 16.26 19.28 -9.87
CA THR A 114 17.08 19.83 -10.96
C THR A 114 18.17 18.87 -11.42
N TRP A 115 18.66 18.02 -10.52
CA TRP A 115 19.66 17.00 -10.80
C TRP A 115 19.13 15.83 -11.62
N ASP A 116 17.83 15.60 -11.61
CA ASP A 116 17.19 14.52 -12.37
C ASP A 116 17.29 14.74 -13.88
N ARG A 117 17.40 15.99 -14.32
CA ARG A 117 17.61 16.32 -15.73
C ARG A 117 18.97 15.85 -16.24
N GLU A 118 20.00 16.00 -15.42
CA GLU A 118 21.37 15.60 -15.76
C GLU A 118 21.55 14.08 -15.63
N ARG A 119 20.72 13.42 -14.83
CA ARG A 119 20.80 11.99 -14.54
C ARG A 119 19.79 11.13 -15.29
N LEU A 120 19.13 11.68 -16.30
CA LEU A 120 18.10 10.97 -17.05
C LEU A 120 16.96 10.44 -16.14
N LYS A 121 16.64 11.21 -15.10
CA LYS A 121 15.53 11.01 -14.16
C LYS A 121 15.53 9.66 -13.44
N PRO A 122 15.81 9.61 -12.15
CA PRO A 122 15.78 8.36 -11.37
C PRO A 122 14.37 7.77 -11.34
N THR A 123 14.30 6.48 -11.09
CA THR A 123 13.05 5.77 -10.86
C THR A 123 12.32 6.36 -9.66
N GLN A 124 11.09 6.79 -9.86
CA GLN A 124 10.23 7.38 -8.84
C GLN A 124 9.03 6.49 -8.50
N ASN A 125 9.13 5.23 -8.83
CA ASN A 125 8.10 4.24 -8.53
C ASN A 125 8.72 2.91 -8.10
N VAL A 126 7.92 2.13 -7.38
CA VAL A 126 8.20 0.73 -7.06
C VAL A 126 7.02 -0.10 -7.51
N VAL A 127 7.30 -1.06 -8.38
CA VAL A 127 6.31 -2.03 -8.84
C VAL A 127 6.42 -3.30 -8.02
N VAL A 128 5.30 -3.74 -7.47
CA VAL A 128 5.19 -4.90 -6.59
C VAL A 128 4.30 -5.94 -7.25
N ARG A 129 4.85 -7.12 -7.50
CA ARG A 129 4.07 -8.26 -7.99
C ARG A 129 3.30 -8.91 -6.84
N PRO A 130 1.97 -9.08 -6.98
CA PRO A 130 1.13 -9.68 -5.96
C PRO A 130 1.57 -11.10 -5.59
N GLN A 131 1.55 -11.38 -4.29
CA GLN A 131 1.74 -12.72 -3.74
C GLN A 131 0.76 -12.93 -2.59
N VAL A 132 0.06 -14.06 -2.60
CA VAL A 132 -0.88 -14.39 -1.52
C VAL A 132 -0.18 -14.41 -0.16
N GLY A 133 -0.78 -13.76 0.83
CA GLY A 133 -0.28 -13.69 2.20
C GLY A 133 0.81 -12.65 2.44
N ARG A 134 1.33 -11.97 1.41
CA ARG A 134 2.29 -10.86 1.59
C ARG A 134 1.55 -9.60 1.96
N LEU A 135 1.99 -8.95 3.04
CA LEU A 135 1.48 -7.67 3.52
C LEU A 135 2.44 -6.53 3.14
N TYR A 136 1.89 -5.45 2.63
CA TYR A 136 2.60 -4.18 2.45
C TYR A 136 1.93 -3.12 3.30
N MET A 137 2.76 -2.33 3.99
CA MET A 137 2.34 -1.16 4.76
C MET A 137 3.07 0.06 4.24
N PHE A 138 2.37 1.18 4.15
CA PHE A 138 2.89 2.42 3.60
C PHE A 138 2.15 3.62 4.18
N PRO A 139 2.75 4.82 4.19
CA PRO A 139 2.06 6.03 4.62
C PRO A 139 0.81 6.27 3.78
N SER A 140 -0.28 6.68 4.39
CA SER A 140 -1.55 6.91 3.70
C SER A 140 -1.47 7.92 2.55
N TRP A 141 -0.57 8.89 2.64
CA TRP A 141 -0.34 9.90 1.60
C TRP A 141 0.39 9.35 0.37
N MET A 142 0.93 8.14 0.44
CA MET A 142 1.71 7.57 -0.66
C MET A 142 0.81 7.22 -1.84
N GLN A 143 1.03 7.90 -2.94
CA GLN A 143 0.29 7.64 -4.17
C GLN A 143 0.60 6.25 -4.71
N HIS A 144 -0.44 5.54 -5.09
CA HIS A 144 -0.32 4.21 -5.66
C HIS A 144 -1.43 3.94 -6.67
N MET A 145 -1.18 2.95 -7.49
CA MET A 145 -2.13 2.48 -8.50
C MET A 145 -2.01 0.97 -8.65
N VAL A 146 -3.00 0.35 -9.25
CA VAL A 146 -2.97 -1.07 -9.57
C VAL A 146 -3.19 -1.24 -11.06
N TYR A 147 -2.20 -1.84 -11.72
CA TYR A 147 -2.30 -2.15 -13.15
C TYR A 147 -3.38 -3.19 -13.43
N PRO A 148 -4.08 -3.09 -14.56
CA PRO A 148 -4.95 -4.16 -15.01
C PRO A 148 -4.15 -5.43 -15.26
N PHE A 149 -4.83 -6.56 -15.33
CA PHE A 149 -4.25 -7.82 -15.76
C PHE A 149 -5.10 -8.46 -16.84
N HIS A 150 -4.51 -9.37 -17.59
CA HIS A 150 -5.15 -10.09 -18.68
C HIS A 150 -5.32 -11.57 -18.35
N GLY A 151 -6.41 -12.13 -18.85
CA GLY A 151 -6.77 -13.53 -18.65
C GLY A 151 -7.71 -13.75 -17.47
N GLU A 152 -8.24 -14.96 -17.40
CA GLU A 152 -9.27 -15.34 -16.44
C GLU A 152 -8.79 -15.35 -14.99
N GLY A 153 -9.72 -15.15 -14.10
CA GLY A 153 -9.53 -15.27 -12.66
C GLY A 153 -9.84 -13.99 -11.90
N GLU A 154 -9.67 -14.09 -10.60
CA GLU A 154 -9.94 -13.00 -9.66
C GLU A 154 -8.67 -12.69 -8.88
N ARG A 155 -8.25 -11.42 -8.89
CA ARG A 155 -7.30 -10.88 -7.94
C ARG A 155 -8.09 -10.30 -6.77
N ARG A 156 -7.92 -10.88 -5.58
CA ARG A 156 -8.59 -10.41 -4.37
C ARG A 156 -7.58 -9.84 -3.41
N THR A 157 -7.80 -8.58 -3.04
CA THR A 157 -6.99 -7.82 -2.11
C THR A 157 -7.80 -7.49 -0.87
N VAL A 158 -7.20 -7.54 0.30
CA VAL A 158 -7.73 -6.95 1.52
C VAL A 158 -6.86 -5.75 1.85
N ALA A 159 -7.49 -4.61 2.04
CA ALA A 159 -6.84 -3.35 2.35
C ALA A 159 -7.42 -2.74 3.61
N ALA A 160 -6.62 -1.95 4.31
CA ALA A 160 -7.04 -1.24 5.52
C ALA A 160 -6.34 0.10 5.64
N ASN A 161 -7.02 1.03 6.33
CA ASN A 161 -6.47 2.27 6.84
C ASN A 161 -6.41 2.22 8.36
N ILE A 162 -5.30 2.70 8.90
CA ILE A 162 -4.98 2.69 10.32
C ILE A 162 -4.63 4.12 10.74
N ASN A 163 -5.27 4.59 11.79
CA ASN A 163 -4.99 5.87 12.41
C ASN A 163 -4.03 5.71 13.59
N CYS A 164 -3.14 6.68 13.77
CA CYS A 164 -2.26 6.77 14.92
C CYS A 164 -2.47 8.10 15.64
N PHE A 165 -3.00 8.06 16.83
CA PHE A 165 -3.30 9.23 17.66
C PHE A 165 -2.31 9.33 18.82
N PRO A 166 -1.91 10.56 19.23
CA PRO A 166 -1.25 10.74 20.51
C PRO A 166 -2.22 10.34 21.63
N VAL A 167 -1.71 9.68 22.68
CA VAL A 167 -2.51 9.42 23.89
C VAL A 167 -2.62 10.73 24.66
N GLU A 168 -3.83 11.06 25.12
CA GLU A 168 -4.07 12.24 25.95
C GLU A 168 -3.13 12.26 27.16
N GLY A 169 -2.42 13.36 27.35
CA GLY A 169 -1.41 13.53 28.42
C GLY A 169 0.04 13.30 27.99
N SER A 170 0.31 12.89 26.74
CA SER A 170 1.65 12.98 26.17
C SER A 170 1.96 14.43 25.78
N GLN A 171 3.16 14.93 26.14
CA GLN A 171 3.54 16.34 25.98
C GLN A 171 3.72 16.82 24.52
N ASP A 172 3.28 16.07 23.53
CA ASP A 172 3.38 16.41 22.11
C ASP A 172 2.37 17.49 21.62
N GLY A 173 1.58 18.03 22.54
CA GLY A 173 0.53 19.00 22.24
C GLY A 173 0.97 20.45 22.23
N ASN A 174 2.19 20.78 21.88
CA ASN A 174 2.50 22.16 21.51
C ASN A 174 3.93 22.37 21.04
N LYS A 175 4.13 22.47 19.75
CA LYS A 175 5.15 23.36 19.17
C LYS A 175 4.98 23.38 17.66
N HIS A 176 4.06 24.22 17.23
CA HIS A 176 4.29 25.12 16.08
C HIS A 176 3.18 26.15 16.02
#